data_dba8e36e7250877331386ef0eb4f6ff6
#
_entry.id   dba8e36e7250877331386ef0eb4f6ff6
#
_cell.length_a   1.000
_cell.length_b   1.000
_cell.length_c   1.000
_cell.angle_alpha   90.00
_cell.angle_beta   90.00
_cell.angle_gamma   90.00
#
_symmetry.space_group_name_H-M   'P 1'
#
loop_
_entity.id
_entity.type
_entity.pdbx_description
1 polymer ?
#
loop_
_entity_poly.entity_id
_entity_poly.type
_entity_poly.pdbx_seq_one_letter_code
_entity_poly.pdbx_strand_id
1 'polypeptide(L)'
;VADAIAAMRTFKMRGCNVTMPCKTEVVRYMDELSPAAQIIGAVNTIVNDNGRLTGHITDGEGFVHNLKDHGIDIKGKKITVAGGGGAATAIQVQCALDGAREISIFNIKDAFFERTLKTAEKIRAAVPACVVNVYDIADTARMTEEIASSDIFANATIVGMKPMENESVVKDTSAFRPGLVVADAVYNPEETRLLWEAKEAGATCIGGKGMLLWQGVAAFKLYTGKDMPVEEVKERFFS
;
A
#
# COMPACT_ATOMS: atom_id res chain seq x y z
N VAL A 1 12.95 17.09 11.61
CA VAL A 1 11.50 16.92 11.71
C VAL A 1 10.90 17.91 12.70
N ALA A 2 11.42 18.01 13.94
CA ALA A 2 10.90 18.91 14.98
C ALA A 2 10.68 20.35 14.48
N ASP A 3 11.71 20.94 13.87
CA ASP A 3 11.67 22.33 13.40
C ASP A 3 10.64 22.52 12.28
N ALA A 4 10.49 21.54 11.38
CA ALA A 4 9.49 21.56 10.32
C ALA A 4 8.07 21.55 10.90
N ILE A 5 7.81 20.74 11.93
CA ILE A 5 6.52 20.70 12.61
C ILE A 5 6.25 21.99 13.39
N ALA A 6 7.25 22.57 14.06
CA ALA A 6 7.14 23.85 14.72
C ALA A 6 6.83 24.98 13.70
N ALA A 7 7.54 25.01 12.58
CA ALA A 7 7.28 25.96 11.49
C ALA A 7 5.87 25.80 10.92
N MET A 8 5.40 24.58 10.70
CA MET A 8 4.05 24.30 10.22
C MET A 8 2.97 24.89 11.14
N ARG A 9 3.14 24.77 12.46
CA ARG A 9 2.23 25.40 13.45
C ARG A 9 2.33 26.93 13.40
N THR A 10 3.58 27.49 13.36
CA THR A 10 3.85 28.93 13.36
C THR A 10 3.26 29.61 12.14
N PHE A 11 3.46 29.04 10.94
CA PHE A 11 2.93 29.58 9.69
C PHE A 11 1.45 29.20 9.41
N LYS A 12 0.81 28.49 10.35
CA LYS A 12 -0.57 28.02 10.18
C LYS A 12 -0.80 27.29 8.87
N MET A 13 0.19 26.50 8.45
CA MET A 13 0.05 25.67 7.24
C MET A 13 -1.11 24.68 7.43
N ARG A 14 -1.94 24.50 6.39
CA ARG A 14 -3.08 23.58 6.42
C ARG A 14 -2.64 22.12 6.58
N GLY A 15 -1.49 21.77 6.02
CA GLY A 15 -0.94 20.42 6.12
C GLY A 15 0.34 20.28 5.30
N CYS A 16 0.91 19.11 5.33
CA CYS A 16 2.04 18.73 4.47
C CYS A 16 2.10 17.22 4.27
N ASN A 17 2.71 16.81 3.15
CA ASN A 17 3.06 15.42 2.93
C ASN A 17 4.43 15.12 3.55
N VAL A 18 4.59 13.88 3.99
CA VAL A 18 5.82 13.35 4.60
C VAL A 18 6.24 12.09 3.85
N THR A 19 7.52 12.00 3.52
CA THR A 19 8.08 10.81 2.87
C THR A 19 9.26 10.25 3.66
N MET A 20 9.88 9.20 3.12
CA MET A 20 11.08 8.60 3.72
C MET A 20 12.22 9.63 3.85
N PRO A 21 12.99 9.61 4.94
CA PRO A 21 12.92 8.64 6.05
C PRO A 21 11.99 9.08 7.21
N CYS A 22 11.25 10.20 7.07
CA CYS A 22 10.60 10.89 8.19
C CYS A 22 9.23 10.31 8.60
N LYS A 23 8.62 9.39 7.82
CA LYS A 23 7.25 8.88 8.03
C LYS A 23 7.00 8.30 9.43
N THR A 24 7.99 7.65 10.04
CA THR A 24 7.87 7.06 11.40
C THR A 24 8.25 8.06 12.49
N GLU A 25 9.26 8.90 12.23
CA GLU A 25 9.70 9.88 13.21
C GLU A 25 8.63 10.93 13.51
N VAL A 26 7.89 11.35 12.49
CA VAL A 26 6.89 12.42 12.60
C VAL A 26 5.71 12.06 13.50
N VAL A 27 5.45 10.76 13.69
CA VAL A 27 4.33 10.26 14.52
C VAL A 27 4.33 10.85 15.93
N ARG A 28 5.48 11.00 16.56
CA ARG A 28 5.61 11.53 17.93
C ARG A 28 5.20 13.01 18.09
N TYR A 29 5.02 13.71 16.98
CA TYR A 29 4.63 15.13 16.97
C TYR A 29 3.15 15.32 16.63
N MET A 30 2.42 14.25 16.35
CA MET A 30 0.99 14.31 16.05
C MET A 30 0.17 14.33 17.33
N ASP A 31 -0.88 15.13 17.33
CA ASP A 31 -1.86 15.18 18.41
C ASP A 31 -2.87 14.03 18.27
N GLU A 32 -3.07 13.54 17.05
CA GLU A 32 -3.97 12.44 16.73
C GLU A 32 -3.47 11.65 15.51
N LEU A 33 -3.84 10.38 15.42
CA LEU A 33 -3.54 9.51 14.29
C LEU A 33 -4.82 8.90 13.74
N SER A 34 -4.92 8.81 12.41
CA SER A 34 -5.95 8.01 11.77
C SER A 34 -5.79 6.52 12.13
N PRO A 35 -6.87 5.69 12.04
CA PRO A 35 -6.79 4.27 12.38
C PRO A 35 -5.65 3.54 11.66
N ALA A 36 -5.49 3.77 10.37
CA ALA A 36 -4.40 3.17 9.59
C ALA A 36 -3.02 3.64 10.08
N ALA A 37 -2.84 4.95 10.31
CA ALA A 37 -1.58 5.51 10.80
C ALA A 37 -1.23 4.98 12.20
N GLN A 38 -2.22 4.75 13.06
CA GLN A 38 -2.04 4.18 14.40
C GLN A 38 -1.54 2.73 14.34
N ILE A 39 -2.16 1.89 13.50
CA ILE A 39 -1.75 0.49 13.32
C ILE A 39 -0.34 0.41 12.73
N ILE A 40 -0.07 1.18 11.68
CA ILE A 40 1.21 1.18 10.95
C ILE A 40 2.33 1.82 11.80
N GLY A 41 2.03 2.88 12.54
CA GLY A 41 3.03 3.69 13.23
C GLY A 41 3.83 4.57 12.27
N ALA A 42 3.19 5.07 11.22
CA ALA A 42 3.77 5.97 10.22
C ALA A 42 2.73 6.94 9.67
N VAL A 43 3.19 8.08 9.20
CA VAL A 43 2.37 9.18 8.65
C VAL A 43 3.00 9.65 7.35
N ASN A 44 2.21 9.77 6.28
CA ASN A 44 2.61 10.41 5.02
C ASN A 44 1.89 11.73 4.75
N THR A 45 0.83 12.03 5.51
CA THR A 45 -0.01 13.22 5.33
C THR A 45 -0.37 13.78 6.70
N ILE A 46 -0.04 15.04 6.95
CA ILE A 46 -0.37 15.76 8.19
C ILE A 46 -1.42 16.81 7.88
N VAL A 47 -2.49 16.82 8.64
CA VAL A 47 -3.53 17.86 8.58
C VAL A 47 -3.45 18.71 9.83
N ASN A 48 -3.50 20.03 9.66
CA ASN A 48 -3.49 20.99 10.75
C ASN A 48 -4.84 21.70 10.84
N ASP A 49 -5.62 21.33 11.82
CA ASP A 49 -6.87 22.00 12.14
C ASP A 49 -6.68 22.97 13.33
N ASN A 50 -6.34 24.22 13.00
CA ASN A 50 -6.14 25.29 13.99
C ASN A 50 -5.11 24.96 15.09
N GLY A 51 -4.02 24.33 14.71
CA GLY A 51 -2.93 23.95 15.62
C GLY A 51 -2.97 22.49 16.08
N ARG A 52 -4.10 21.78 15.95
CA ARG A 52 -4.20 20.33 16.19
C ARG A 52 -3.73 19.57 14.94
N LEU A 53 -2.72 18.74 15.08
CA LEU A 53 -2.13 17.98 14.01
C LEU A 53 -2.64 16.54 14.00
N THR A 54 -3.31 16.15 12.94
CA THR A 54 -3.73 14.76 12.71
C THR A 54 -2.85 14.13 11.65
N GLY A 55 -2.24 13.00 11.99
CA GLY A 55 -1.42 12.20 11.07
C GLY A 55 -2.22 11.12 10.37
N HIS A 56 -2.11 11.09 9.05
CA HIS A 56 -2.74 10.09 8.18
C HIS A 56 -1.68 9.33 7.38
N ILE A 57 -2.09 8.16 6.83
CA ILE A 57 -1.31 7.44 5.84
C ILE A 57 -2.22 7.05 4.69
N THR A 58 -2.02 7.68 3.55
CA THR A 58 -2.90 7.57 2.37
C THR A 58 -2.40 6.56 1.33
N ASP A 59 -1.21 5.97 1.53
CA ASP A 59 -0.64 5.00 0.58
C ASP A 59 -1.56 3.78 0.39
N GLY A 60 -2.11 3.23 1.48
CA GLY A 60 -3.04 2.09 1.43
C GLY A 60 -4.37 2.45 0.80
N GLU A 61 -4.93 3.63 1.14
CA GLU A 61 -6.13 4.16 0.49
C GLU A 61 -5.92 4.30 -1.02
N GLY A 62 -4.74 4.78 -1.43
CA GLY A 62 -4.36 4.89 -2.83
C GLY A 62 -4.40 3.54 -3.56
N PHE A 63 -3.89 2.48 -2.93
CA PHE A 63 -3.92 1.13 -3.49
C PHE A 63 -5.36 0.61 -3.64
N VAL A 64 -6.17 0.69 -2.58
CA VAL A 64 -7.55 0.19 -2.62
C VAL A 64 -8.41 0.98 -3.61
N HIS A 65 -8.23 2.31 -3.70
CA HIS A 65 -8.93 3.11 -4.71
C HIS A 65 -8.47 2.76 -6.14
N ASN A 66 -7.19 2.48 -6.35
CA ASN A 66 -6.71 2.00 -7.65
C ASN A 66 -7.38 0.68 -8.06
N LEU A 67 -7.57 -0.27 -7.14
CA LEU A 67 -8.35 -1.48 -7.39
C LEU A 67 -9.80 -1.15 -7.76
N LYS A 68 -10.46 -0.26 -7.00
CA LYS A 68 -11.86 0.15 -7.24
C LYS A 68 -12.05 0.85 -8.59
N ASP A 69 -11.08 1.65 -9.02
CA ASP A 69 -11.06 2.31 -10.33
C ASP A 69 -11.06 1.29 -11.50
N HIS A 70 -10.57 0.08 -11.24
CA HIS A 70 -10.61 -1.06 -12.17
C HIS A 70 -11.77 -2.03 -11.90
N GLY A 71 -12.75 -1.62 -11.08
CA GLY A 71 -13.93 -2.44 -10.76
C GLY A 71 -13.69 -3.57 -9.75
N ILE A 72 -12.58 -3.55 -9.03
CA ILE A 72 -12.21 -4.58 -8.05
C ILE A 72 -12.50 -4.09 -6.63
N ASP A 73 -13.40 -4.77 -5.92
CA ASP A 73 -13.67 -4.53 -4.50
C ASP A 73 -12.86 -5.53 -3.66
N ILE A 74 -12.14 -5.00 -2.65
CA ILE A 74 -11.35 -5.81 -1.71
C ILE A 74 -12.19 -6.56 -0.68
N LYS A 75 -13.42 -6.12 -0.45
CA LYS A 75 -14.30 -6.68 0.59
C LYS A 75 -14.57 -8.16 0.36
N GLY A 76 -14.30 -8.96 1.39
CA GLY A 76 -14.46 -10.42 1.35
C GLY A 76 -13.42 -11.16 0.52
N LYS A 77 -12.43 -10.47 -0.06
CA LYS A 77 -11.38 -11.05 -0.90
C LYS A 77 -10.23 -11.60 -0.07
N LYS A 78 -9.53 -12.60 -0.65
CA LYS A 78 -8.21 -13.01 -0.22
C LYS A 78 -7.17 -12.28 -1.05
N ILE A 79 -6.19 -11.68 -0.38
CA ILE A 79 -5.05 -11.03 -1.03
C ILE A 79 -3.72 -11.63 -0.53
N THR A 80 -2.84 -11.95 -1.46
CA THR A 80 -1.44 -12.25 -1.15
C THR A 80 -0.57 -11.03 -1.45
N VAL A 81 0.21 -10.57 -0.48
CA VAL A 81 1.05 -9.37 -0.58
C VAL A 81 2.53 -9.75 -0.44
N ALA A 82 3.33 -9.46 -1.43
CA ALA A 82 4.79 -9.57 -1.35
C ALA A 82 5.38 -8.25 -0.85
N GLY A 83 6.12 -8.31 0.25
CA GLY A 83 6.81 -7.17 0.87
C GLY A 83 6.41 -6.92 2.33
N GLY A 84 7.34 -6.32 3.08
CA GLY A 84 7.17 -5.89 4.49
C GLY A 84 7.62 -4.43 4.71
N GLY A 85 7.87 -3.68 3.63
CA GLY A 85 8.23 -2.26 3.68
C GLY A 85 7.05 -1.33 3.93
N GLY A 86 7.27 -0.02 3.87
CA GLY A 86 6.25 0.99 4.17
C GLY A 86 5.01 0.91 3.28
N ALA A 87 5.17 0.76 1.96
CA ALA A 87 4.06 0.60 1.03
C ALA A 87 3.30 -0.71 1.28
N ALA A 88 4.03 -1.82 1.44
CA ALA A 88 3.43 -3.12 1.73
C ALA A 88 2.60 -3.10 3.02
N THR A 89 3.14 -2.53 4.10
CA THR A 89 2.44 -2.39 5.37
C THR A 89 1.17 -1.55 5.23
N ALA A 90 1.23 -0.45 4.45
CA ALA A 90 0.07 0.40 4.19
C ALA A 90 -1.03 -0.37 3.43
N ILE A 91 -0.66 -1.12 2.40
CA ILE A 91 -1.58 -1.98 1.63
C ILE A 91 -2.23 -3.03 2.54
N GLN A 92 -1.42 -3.76 3.32
CA GLN A 92 -1.91 -4.81 4.23
C GLN A 92 -2.94 -4.28 5.22
N VAL A 93 -2.62 -3.16 5.89
CA VAL A 93 -3.50 -2.54 6.90
C VAL A 93 -4.78 -2.02 6.25
N GLN A 94 -4.68 -1.31 5.13
CA GLN A 94 -5.86 -0.75 4.49
C GLN A 94 -6.78 -1.84 3.93
N CYS A 95 -6.23 -2.88 3.30
CA CYS A 95 -7.03 -4.02 2.83
C CYS A 95 -7.79 -4.69 3.99
N ALA A 96 -7.16 -4.84 5.15
CA ALA A 96 -7.85 -5.38 6.33
C ALA A 96 -8.97 -4.46 6.81
N LEU A 97 -8.71 -3.14 6.92
CA LEU A 97 -9.71 -2.14 7.34
C LEU A 97 -10.90 -2.07 6.37
N ASP A 98 -10.66 -2.26 5.07
CA ASP A 98 -11.69 -2.25 4.03
C ASP A 98 -12.38 -3.61 3.83
N GLY A 99 -12.10 -4.58 4.72
CA GLY A 99 -12.85 -5.82 4.82
C GLY A 99 -12.33 -6.98 3.99
N ALA A 100 -11.05 -7.03 3.67
CA ALA A 100 -10.42 -8.27 3.17
C ALA A 100 -10.66 -9.40 4.18
N ARG A 101 -11.04 -10.60 3.68
CA ARG A 101 -11.25 -11.76 4.56
C ARG A 101 -9.94 -12.41 5.00
N GLU A 102 -8.92 -12.35 4.16
CA GLU A 102 -7.63 -13.00 4.40
C GLU A 102 -6.49 -12.26 3.71
N ILE A 103 -5.37 -12.12 4.41
CA ILE A 103 -4.14 -11.51 3.89
C ILE A 103 -2.98 -12.47 4.15
N SER A 104 -2.32 -12.93 3.08
CA SER A 104 -1.09 -13.73 3.14
C SER A 104 0.10 -12.84 2.80
N ILE A 105 0.98 -12.61 3.77
CA ILE A 105 2.11 -11.68 3.66
C ILE A 105 3.40 -12.49 3.43
N PHE A 106 4.14 -12.17 2.37
CA PHE A 106 5.45 -12.73 2.08
C PHE A 106 6.53 -11.68 2.25
N ASN A 107 7.49 -11.91 3.14
CA ASN A 107 8.62 -11.01 3.33
C ASN A 107 9.93 -11.78 3.46
N ILE A 108 11.05 -11.10 3.19
CA ILE A 108 12.40 -11.64 3.41
C ILE A 108 12.56 -11.89 4.90
N LYS A 109 13.08 -13.07 5.26
CA LYS A 109 13.35 -13.46 6.65
C LYS A 109 14.70 -12.88 7.10
N ASP A 110 14.72 -11.56 7.22
CA ASP A 110 15.86 -10.77 7.70
C ASP A 110 15.53 -10.06 9.03
N ALA A 111 16.33 -9.09 9.41
CA ALA A 111 16.12 -8.29 10.62
C ALA A 111 14.78 -7.51 10.64
N PHE A 112 14.15 -7.31 9.48
CA PHE A 112 12.85 -6.64 9.37
C PHE A 112 11.66 -7.61 9.41
N PHE A 113 11.89 -8.92 9.39
CA PHE A 113 10.83 -9.92 9.44
C PHE A 113 9.98 -9.81 10.72
N GLU A 114 10.63 -9.60 11.86
CA GLU A 114 9.97 -9.37 13.15
C GLU A 114 9.02 -8.16 13.11
N ARG A 115 9.35 -7.13 12.34
CA ARG A 115 8.47 -5.98 12.15
C ARG A 115 7.20 -6.38 11.39
N THR A 116 7.33 -7.26 10.40
CA THR A 116 6.18 -7.78 9.64
C THR A 116 5.27 -8.63 10.54
N LEU A 117 5.84 -9.49 11.39
CA LEU A 117 5.08 -10.26 12.37
C LEU A 117 4.30 -9.34 13.33
N LYS A 118 4.95 -8.33 13.90
CA LYS A 118 4.29 -7.32 14.76
C LYS A 118 3.18 -6.56 14.04
N THR A 119 3.36 -6.25 12.76
CA THR A 119 2.32 -5.61 11.95
C THR A 119 1.12 -6.54 11.79
N ALA A 120 1.36 -7.82 11.49
CA ALA A 120 0.29 -8.82 11.38
C ALA A 120 -0.49 -8.98 12.70
N GLU A 121 0.21 -8.98 13.85
CA GLU A 121 -0.42 -9.01 15.17
C GLU A 121 -1.32 -7.79 15.41
N LYS A 122 -0.85 -6.59 15.06
CA LYS A 122 -1.64 -5.36 15.16
C LYS A 122 -2.89 -5.40 14.26
N ILE A 123 -2.75 -5.92 13.04
CA ILE A 123 -3.90 -6.08 12.12
C ILE A 123 -4.91 -7.05 12.72
N ARG A 124 -4.49 -8.22 13.20
CA ARG A 124 -5.38 -9.21 13.85
C ARG A 124 -6.10 -8.64 15.06
N ALA A 125 -5.41 -7.81 15.86
CA ALA A 125 -6.01 -7.15 17.02
C ALA A 125 -7.03 -6.08 16.62
N ALA A 126 -6.73 -5.28 15.57
CA ALA A 126 -7.60 -4.19 15.13
C ALA A 126 -8.78 -4.67 14.27
N VAL A 127 -8.59 -5.75 13.49
CA VAL A 127 -9.58 -6.31 12.55
C VAL A 127 -9.66 -7.82 12.74
N PRO A 128 -10.29 -8.32 13.82
CA PRO A 128 -10.35 -9.77 14.13
C PRO A 128 -11.06 -10.61 13.06
N ALA A 129 -11.85 -9.99 12.20
CA ALA A 129 -12.55 -10.67 11.08
C ALA A 129 -11.61 -10.99 9.91
N CYS A 130 -10.42 -10.39 9.86
CA CYS A 130 -9.45 -10.62 8.81
C CYS A 130 -8.40 -11.66 9.26
N VAL A 131 -8.28 -12.76 8.53
CA VAL A 131 -7.22 -13.74 8.76
C VAL A 131 -5.91 -13.20 8.18
N VAL A 132 -4.84 -13.17 8.97
CA VAL A 132 -3.54 -12.67 8.50
C VAL A 132 -2.46 -13.71 8.73
N ASN A 133 -1.76 -14.11 7.69
CA ASN A 133 -0.66 -15.07 7.73
C ASN A 133 0.64 -14.41 7.25
N VAL A 134 1.78 -14.84 7.79
CA VAL A 134 3.11 -14.34 7.40
C VAL A 134 4.01 -15.50 7.05
N TYR A 135 4.66 -15.41 5.91
CA TYR A 135 5.52 -16.44 5.34
C TYR A 135 6.87 -15.85 4.89
N ASP A 136 7.87 -16.73 4.80
CA ASP A 136 9.14 -16.39 4.16
C ASP A 136 8.96 -16.30 2.65
N ILE A 137 9.41 -15.22 2.05
CA ILE A 137 9.36 -15.02 0.58
C ILE A 137 10.23 -16.04 -0.17
N ALA A 138 11.20 -16.66 0.50
CA ALA A 138 12.03 -17.72 -0.06
C ALA A 138 11.27 -19.05 -0.23
N ASP A 139 10.12 -19.24 0.44
CA ASP A 139 9.23 -20.38 0.26
C ASP A 139 8.37 -20.18 -0.99
N THR A 140 8.96 -20.44 -2.14
CA THR A 140 8.31 -20.24 -3.44
C THR A 140 7.12 -21.18 -3.64
N ALA A 141 7.18 -22.42 -3.10
CA ALA A 141 6.07 -23.35 -3.20
C ALA A 141 4.84 -22.83 -2.44
N ARG A 142 5.04 -22.36 -1.21
CA ARG A 142 3.96 -21.73 -0.43
C ARG A 142 3.44 -20.46 -1.11
N MET A 143 4.31 -19.65 -1.70
CA MET A 143 3.88 -18.46 -2.44
C MET A 143 2.96 -18.82 -3.61
N THR A 144 3.31 -19.84 -4.39
CA THR A 144 2.51 -20.35 -5.50
C THR A 144 1.13 -20.83 -5.02
N GLU A 145 1.07 -21.63 -3.92
CA GLU A 145 -0.19 -22.08 -3.31
C GLU A 145 -1.06 -20.91 -2.85
N GLU A 146 -0.47 -19.92 -2.16
CA GLU A 146 -1.20 -18.76 -1.67
C GLU A 146 -1.74 -17.88 -2.80
N ILE A 147 -0.96 -17.66 -3.87
CA ILE A 147 -1.39 -16.94 -5.07
C ILE A 147 -2.53 -17.70 -5.76
N ALA A 148 -2.38 -19.02 -5.91
CA ALA A 148 -3.39 -19.86 -6.57
C ALA A 148 -4.75 -19.82 -5.86
N SER A 149 -4.78 -19.63 -4.55
CA SER A 149 -6.00 -19.52 -3.75
C SER A 149 -6.47 -18.08 -3.54
N SER A 150 -5.73 -17.07 -4.01
CA SER A 150 -6.05 -15.65 -3.85
C SER A 150 -6.95 -15.11 -4.96
N ASP A 151 -7.73 -14.09 -4.62
CA ASP A 151 -8.43 -13.24 -5.58
C ASP A 151 -7.47 -12.18 -6.16
N ILE A 152 -6.51 -11.70 -5.34
CA ILE A 152 -5.57 -10.64 -5.68
C ILE A 152 -4.17 -11.04 -5.23
N PHE A 153 -3.17 -10.79 -6.07
CA PHE A 153 -1.76 -10.78 -5.70
C PHE A 153 -1.24 -9.35 -5.84
N ALA A 154 -0.51 -8.85 -4.84
CA ALA A 154 0.08 -7.52 -4.86
C ALA A 154 1.60 -7.58 -4.62
N ASN A 155 2.39 -7.04 -5.55
CA ASN A 155 3.80 -6.76 -5.32
C ASN A 155 3.96 -5.37 -4.68
N ALA A 156 4.52 -5.34 -3.49
CA ALA A 156 4.88 -4.11 -2.79
C ALA A 156 6.36 -4.16 -2.30
N THR A 157 7.17 -4.91 -3.06
CA THR A 157 8.63 -4.93 -2.93
C THR A 157 9.26 -3.93 -3.88
N ILE A 158 10.59 -3.86 -3.88
CA ILE A 158 11.37 -3.08 -4.86
C ILE A 158 11.69 -3.88 -6.15
N VAL A 159 11.32 -5.18 -6.20
CA VAL A 159 11.54 -6.02 -7.38
C VAL A 159 10.64 -5.55 -8.51
N GLY A 160 11.22 -5.34 -9.68
CA GLY A 160 10.54 -4.76 -10.84
C GLY A 160 10.90 -3.28 -11.08
N MET A 161 11.58 -2.60 -10.12
CA MET A 161 12.14 -1.26 -10.32
C MET A 161 13.68 -1.30 -10.34
N LYS A 162 14.33 -0.26 -10.85
CA LYS A 162 15.80 -0.18 -10.89
C LYS A 162 16.43 -0.39 -9.51
N PRO A 163 17.48 -1.23 -9.40
CA PRO A 163 18.21 -1.87 -10.50
C PRO A 163 17.68 -3.28 -10.89
N MET A 164 16.51 -3.70 -10.42
CA MET A 164 15.93 -5.04 -10.59
C MET A 164 14.74 -5.04 -11.56
N GLU A 165 14.75 -4.16 -12.56
CA GLU A 165 13.62 -3.98 -13.49
C GLU A 165 13.33 -5.22 -14.37
N ASN A 166 14.32 -6.09 -14.52
CA ASN A 166 14.17 -7.33 -15.30
C ASN A 166 13.81 -8.55 -14.42
N GLU A 167 13.51 -8.33 -13.15
CA GLU A 167 13.16 -9.38 -12.22
C GLU A 167 11.68 -9.39 -11.87
N SER A 168 11.16 -10.60 -11.55
CA SER A 168 9.84 -10.80 -10.95
C SER A 168 9.99 -11.34 -9.53
N VAL A 169 9.15 -10.88 -8.62
CA VAL A 169 9.10 -11.38 -7.25
C VAL A 169 8.52 -12.80 -7.21
N VAL A 170 7.67 -13.15 -8.16
CA VAL A 170 7.10 -14.48 -8.33
C VAL A 170 8.02 -15.31 -9.23
N LYS A 171 8.53 -16.41 -8.70
CA LYS A 171 9.47 -17.29 -9.44
C LYS A 171 8.76 -18.40 -10.19
N ASP A 172 7.60 -18.84 -9.71
CA ASP A 172 6.74 -19.83 -10.36
C ASP A 172 5.41 -19.18 -10.74
N THR A 173 5.27 -18.93 -12.03
CA THR A 173 4.09 -18.25 -12.61
C THR A 173 2.90 -19.18 -12.84
N SER A 174 3.00 -20.47 -12.49
CA SER A 174 1.92 -21.47 -12.69
C SER A 174 0.63 -21.13 -11.90
N ALA A 175 0.75 -20.29 -10.86
CA ALA A 175 -0.40 -19.78 -10.12
C ALA A 175 -1.17 -18.65 -10.83
N PHE A 176 -0.59 -18.04 -11.87
CA PHE A 176 -1.27 -16.99 -12.61
C PHE A 176 -2.33 -17.60 -13.53
N ARG A 177 -3.50 -16.98 -13.55
CA ARG A 177 -4.68 -17.52 -14.26
C ARG A 177 -5.69 -16.43 -14.58
N PRO A 178 -6.58 -16.67 -15.52
CA PRO A 178 -7.79 -15.84 -15.66
C PRO A 178 -8.56 -15.76 -14.35
N GLY A 179 -9.04 -14.57 -14.00
CA GLY A 179 -9.75 -14.31 -12.73
C GLY A 179 -8.86 -13.92 -11.56
N LEU A 180 -7.53 -14.08 -11.65
CA LEU A 180 -6.60 -13.48 -10.69
C LEU A 180 -6.38 -12.00 -11.06
N VAL A 181 -6.38 -11.13 -10.06
CA VAL A 181 -5.89 -9.75 -10.19
C VAL A 181 -4.44 -9.69 -9.73
N VAL A 182 -3.54 -9.18 -10.56
CA VAL A 182 -2.13 -8.95 -10.21
C VAL A 182 -1.90 -7.44 -10.19
N ALA A 183 -1.64 -6.92 -9.01
CA ALA A 183 -1.37 -5.50 -8.77
C ALA A 183 0.11 -5.29 -8.44
N ASP A 184 0.71 -4.24 -8.99
CA ASP A 184 2.09 -3.87 -8.68
C ASP A 184 2.15 -2.45 -8.13
N ALA A 185 2.78 -2.25 -6.98
CA ALA A 185 3.02 -0.92 -6.44
C ALA A 185 4.17 -0.20 -7.15
N VAL A 186 4.97 -0.89 -7.93
CA VAL A 186 5.99 -0.30 -8.81
C VAL A 186 5.28 0.47 -9.92
N TYR A 187 5.67 1.74 -10.12
CA TYR A 187 5.12 2.62 -11.15
C TYR A 187 6.13 3.04 -12.21
N ASN A 188 7.39 2.68 -12.02
CA ASN A 188 8.47 2.91 -12.98
C ASN A 188 9.47 1.74 -12.97
N PRO A 189 9.49 0.90 -14.03
CA PRO A 189 8.74 1.02 -15.30
C PRO A 189 7.22 0.85 -15.12
N GLU A 190 6.44 1.29 -16.10
CA GLU A 190 4.97 1.19 -16.06
C GLU A 190 4.49 -0.25 -16.19
N GLU A 191 5.10 -1.05 -17.07
CA GLU A 191 4.90 -2.49 -17.18
C GLU A 191 6.14 -3.20 -16.64
N THR A 192 6.00 -3.80 -15.45
CA THR A 192 7.05 -4.62 -14.83
C THR A 192 7.05 -6.02 -15.43
N ARG A 193 8.14 -6.77 -15.23
CA ARG A 193 8.19 -8.17 -15.63
C ARG A 193 7.07 -8.99 -15.00
N LEU A 194 6.72 -8.73 -13.75
CA LEU A 194 5.60 -9.36 -13.06
C LEU A 194 4.27 -9.16 -13.81
N LEU A 195 3.96 -7.91 -14.17
CA LEU A 195 2.72 -7.60 -14.89
C LEU A 195 2.69 -8.21 -16.28
N TRP A 196 3.83 -8.20 -16.98
CA TRP A 196 3.94 -8.86 -18.27
C TRP A 196 3.67 -10.37 -18.18
N GLU A 197 4.33 -11.08 -17.24
CA GLU A 197 4.13 -12.52 -16.99
C GLU A 197 2.68 -12.85 -16.63
N ALA A 198 2.04 -12.01 -15.78
CA ALA A 198 0.66 -12.19 -15.38
C ALA A 198 -0.33 -11.97 -16.55
N LYS A 199 -0.07 -11.00 -17.39
CA LYS A 199 -0.86 -10.69 -18.59
C LYS A 199 -0.83 -11.85 -19.61
N GLU A 200 0.36 -12.44 -19.85
CA GLU A 200 0.50 -13.63 -20.71
C GLU A 200 -0.31 -14.83 -20.20
N ALA A 201 -0.49 -14.93 -18.88
CA ALA A 201 -1.32 -15.97 -18.25
C ALA A 201 -2.83 -15.61 -18.19
N GLY A 202 -3.23 -14.46 -18.74
CA GLY A 202 -4.62 -14.00 -18.78
C GLY A 202 -5.15 -13.41 -17.46
N ALA A 203 -4.27 -13.03 -16.53
CA ALA A 203 -4.66 -12.31 -15.31
C ALA A 203 -5.03 -10.86 -15.61
N THR A 204 -5.82 -10.24 -14.73
CA THR A 204 -6.08 -8.80 -14.75
C THR A 204 -4.91 -8.06 -14.11
N CYS A 205 -4.25 -7.18 -14.86
CA CYS A 205 -3.05 -6.47 -14.40
C CYS A 205 -3.36 -5.02 -14.03
N ILE A 206 -2.84 -4.56 -12.87
CA ILE A 206 -3.03 -3.19 -12.36
C ILE A 206 -1.67 -2.64 -11.94
N GLY A 207 -1.20 -1.59 -12.61
CA GLY A 207 0.08 -0.93 -12.33
C GLY A 207 0.02 0.10 -11.19
N GLY A 208 1.21 0.51 -10.74
CA GLY A 208 1.37 1.37 -9.57
C GLY A 208 1.06 2.86 -9.77
N LYS A 209 0.99 3.35 -11.01
CA LYS A 209 0.66 4.78 -11.28
C LYS A 209 -0.66 5.22 -10.63
N GLY A 210 -1.69 4.35 -10.68
CA GLY A 210 -2.97 4.65 -10.04
C GLY A 210 -2.87 4.77 -8.51
N MET A 211 -2.08 3.92 -7.85
CA MET A 211 -1.82 4.06 -6.41
C MET A 211 -1.18 5.41 -6.06
N LEU A 212 -0.21 5.87 -6.88
CA LEU A 212 0.43 7.17 -6.72
C LEU A 212 -0.58 8.32 -6.87
N LEU A 213 -1.49 8.24 -7.85
CA LEU A 213 -2.55 9.23 -8.05
C LEU A 213 -3.51 9.24 -6.84
N TRP A 214 -4.08 8.09 -6.52
CA TRP A 214 -5.16 8.00 -5.54
C TRP A 214 -4.72 8.32 -4.11
N GLN A 215 -3.45 8.07 -3.73
CA GLN A 215 -2.93 8.55 -2.45
C GLN A 215 -2.89 10.09 -2.39
N GLY A 216 -2.60 10.74 -3.53
CA GLY A 216 -2.65 12.19 -3.64
C GLY A 216 -4.08 12.73 -3.60
N VAL A 217 -5.04 12.03 -4.21
CA VAL A 217 -6.49 12.36 -4.14
C VAL A 217 -6.97 12.33 -2.69
N ALA A 218 -6.60 11.29 -1.93
CA ALA A 218 -6.95 11.19 -0.50
C ALA A 218 -6.35 12.35 0.30
N ALA A 219 -5.07 12.67 0.09
CA ALA A 219 -4.41 13.81 0.74
C ALA A 219 -5.07 15.15 0.38
N PHE A 220 -5.42 15.35 -0.89
CA PHE A 220 -6.12 16.56 -1.35
C PHE A 220 -7.47 16.73 -0.63
N LYS A 221 -8.25 15.65 -0.51
CA LYS A 221 -9.53 15.67 0.22
C LYS A 221 -9.34 16.05 1.68
N LEU A 222 -8.31 15.49 2.33
CA LEU A 222 -7.96 15.80 3.71
C LEU A 222 -7.59 17.29 3.90
N TYR A 223 -6.84 17.88 2.96
CA TYR A 223 -6.43 19.28 3.05
C TYR A 223 -7.56 20.26 2.77
N THR A 224 -8.39 19.96 1.79
CA THR A 224 -9.32 20.95 1.22
C THR A 224 -10.78 20.68 1.57
N GLY A 225 -11.12 19.47 1.95
CA GLY A 225 -12.50 18.99 2.09
C GLY A 225 -13.23 18.81 0.75
N LYS A 226 -12.56 19.05 -0.37
CA LYS A 226 -13.13 18.99 -1.72
C LYS A 226 -12.66 17.73 -2.47
N ASP A 227 -13.44 17.31 -3.44
CA ASP A 227 -13.03 16.24 -4.34
C ASP A 227 -12.07 16.79 -5.41
N MET A 228 -11.00 16.05 -5.70
CA MET A 228 -10.05 16.38 -6.77
C MET A 228 -10.70 16.08 -8.13
N PRO A 229 -10.49 16.92 -9.16
CA PRO A 229 -10.94 16.60 -10.52
C PRO A 229 -10.03 15.51 -11.14
N VAL A 230 -10.26 14.26 -10.73
CA VAL A 230 -9.36 13.13 -11.00
C VAL A 230 -9.15 12.89 -12.49
N GLU A 231 -10.21 12.95 -13.30
CA GLU A 231 -10.10 12.69 -14.73
C GLU A 231 -9.24 13.76 -15.44
N GLU A 232 -9.38 15.03 -15.06
CA GLU A 232 -8.51 16.09 -15.60
C GLU A 232 -7.04 15.90 -15.19
N VAL A 233 -6.80 15.43 -13.97
CA VAL A 233 -5.44 15.13 -13.48
C VAL A 233 -4.87 13.92 -14.22
N LYS A 234 -5.66 12.86 -14.45
CA LYS A 234 -5.24 11.69 -15.23
C LYS A 234 -4.81 12.10 -16.65
N GLU A 235 -5.66 12.83 -17.35
CA GLU A 235 -5.39 13.28 -18.72
C GLU A 235 -4.10 14.10 -18.84
N ARG A 236 -3.81 14.95 -17.86
CA ARG A 236 -2.67 15.86 -17.91
C ARG A 236 -1.35 15.28 -17.43
N PHE A 237 -1.38 14.34 -16.50
CA PHE A 237 -0.17 13.94 -15.77
C PHE A 237 0.05 12.43 -15.69
N PHE A 238 -0.94 11.62 -16.05
CA PHE A 238 -0.87 10.15 -15.94
C PHE A 238 -1.17 9.39 -17.24
N SER A 239 -1.35 10.14 -18.35
CA SER A 239 -1.50 9.58 -19.71
C SER A 239 -0.17 9.10 -20.29
#